data_7bec327ca87e783d27f8acd38a80b7f1
#
_entry.id   7bec327ca87e783d27f8acd38a80b7f1
#
_cell.length_a   1.000
_cell.length_b   1.000
_cell.length_c   1.000
_cell.angle_alpha   90.00
_cell.angle_beta   90.00
_cell.angle_gamma   90.00
#
_symmetry.space_group_name_H-M   'P 1'
#
loop_
_entity.id
_entity.type
_entity.pdbx_description
1 polymer ?
#
loop_
_entity_poly.entity_id
_entity_poly.type
_entity_poly.pdbx_seq_one_letter_code
_entity_poly.pdbx_strand_id
1 'polypeptide(L)' 'MSERQLPFQVAVSKTDPVEVTNPFSGESYKLEADALAVYDTIKGAEYSEDYDLVRKGLDWFMEYEPEAYMVLLD' A
#
# COMPACT_ATOMS: atom_id res chain seq x y z
N MET A 1 12.22 11.77 -12.64
CA MET A 1 11.27 11.17 -11.71
C MET A 1 10.57 10.00 -12.34
N SER A 2 10.66 8.86 -11.74
CA SER A 2 10.03 7.68 -12.29
C SER A 2 8.69 7.46 -11.63
N GLU A 3 7.69 7.18 -12.42
CA GLU A 3 6.37 6.83 -11.92
C GLU A 3 6.24 5.33 -12.00
N ARG A 4 5.83 4.74 -10.87
CA ARG A 4 5.60 3.30 -10.83
C ARG A 4 4.23 3.01 -11.39
N GLN A 5 4.12 1.90 -12.09
CA GLN A 5 2.84 1.48 -12.61
C GLN A 5 2.03 0.87 -11.46
N LEU A 6 0.84 1.40 -11.26
CA LEU A 6 0.01 0.95 -10.14
C LEU A 6 -0.77 -0.29 -10.53
N PRO A 7 -1.15 -1.12 -9.53
CA PRO A 7 -1.83 -2.38 -9.81
C PRO A 7 -3.29 -2.21 -10.23
N PHE A 8 -3.86 -1.03 -9.98
CA PHE A 8 -5.24 -0.72 -10.32
C PHE A 8 -5.37 0.79 -10.35
N GLN A 9 -6.51 1.27 -10.81
CA GLN A 9 -6.72 2.72 -10.86
C GLN A 9 -7.10 3.24 -9.50
N VAL A 10 -6.30 4.19 -9.00
CA VAL A 10 -6.58 4.86 -7.72
C VAL A 10 -6.23 6.33 -7.89
N ALA A 11 -6.89 7.16 -7.10
CA ALA A 11 -6.53 8.58 -7.04
C ALA A 11 -5.33 8.71 -6.12
N VAL A 12 -4.27 9.33 -6.63
CA VAL A 12 -3.05 9.55 -5.85
C VAL A 12 -2.97 11.05 -5.56
N SER A 13 -3.04 11.38 -4.27
CA SER A 13 -2.85 12.77 -3.85
C SER A 13 -1.37 13.05 -3.71
N LYS A 14 -0.95 14.21 -4.17
CA LYS A 14 0.45 14.61 -4.04
C LYS A 14 0.65 15.11 -2.62
N THR A 15 1.25 14.28 -1.80
CA THR A 15 1.55 14.64 -0.41
C THR A 15 2.97 14.21 -0.09
N ASP A 16 3.47 14.70 1.03
CA ASP A 16 4.72 14.19 1.58
C ASP A 16 4.51 12.75 2.02
N PRO A 17 5.58 11.95 2.11
CA PRO A 17 5.46 10.60 2.63
C PRO A 17 4.77 10.58 3.98
N VAL A 18 3.89 9.60 4.17
CA VAL A 18 3.08 9.48 5.37
C VAL A 18 3.50 8.24 6.14
N GLU A 19 3.72 8.40 7.44
CA GLU A 19 4.05 7.28 8.30
C GLU A 19 2.79 6.49 8.62
N VAL A 20 2.84 5.19 8.33
CA VAL A 20 1.74 4.27 8.59
C VAL A 20 2.22 3.26 9.62
N THR A 21 1.39 2.96 10.60
CA THR A 21 1.74 2.05 11.69
C THR A 21 0.91 0.78 11.60
N ASN A 22 1.59 -0.36 11.73
CA ASN A 22 0.91 -1.64 11.85
C ASN A 22 0.36 -1.76 13.27
N PRO A 23 -0.96 -1.81 13.44
CA PRO A 23 -1.53 -1.83 14.80
C PRO A 23 -1.21 -3.10 15.58
N PHE A 24 -0.83 -4.16 14.90
CA PHE A 24 -0.54 -5.43 15.58
C PHE A 24 0.89 -5.51 16.07
N SER A 25 1.84 -4.96 15.32
CA SER A 25 3.25 -5.04 15.70
C SER A 25 3.77 -3.75 16.31
N GLY A 26 3.09 -2.62 16.04
CA GLY A 26 3.56 -1.31 16.47
C GLY A 26 4.64 -0.74 15.56
N GLU A 27 5.03 -1.46 14.53
CA GLU A 27 6.05 -0.98 13.62
C GLU A 27 5.46 -0.03 12.60
N SER A 28 6.28 0.92 12.14
CA SER A 28 5.84 1.97 11.22
C SER A 28 6.74 2.01 10.00
N TYR A 29 6.19 2.52 8.92
CA TYR A 29 6.95 2.70 7.69
C TYR A 29 6.37 3.89 6.92
N LYS A 30 7.24 4.71 6.34
CA LYS A 30 6.80 5.86 5.56
C LYS A 30 6.49 5.43 4.13
N LEU A 31 5.29 5.77 3.67
CA LEU A 31 4.85 5.45 2.32
C LEU A 31 4.78 6.71 1.47
N GLU A 32 5.30 6.62 0.24
CA GLU A 32 5.09 7.64 -0.76
C GLU A 32 3.61 7.69 -1.12
N ALA A 33 3.20 8.78 -1.77
CA ALA A 33 1.78 9.01 -2.06
C ALA A 33 1.16 7.88 -2.87
N ASP A 34 1.89 7.34 -3.86
CA ASP A 34 1.35 6.25 -4.67
C ASP A 34 1.20 4.96 -3.84
N ALA A 35 2.19 4.66 -3.02
CA ALA A 35 2.12 3.48 -2.17
C ALA A 35 1.02 3.63 -1.12
N LEU A 36 0.83 4.84 -0.59
CA LEU A 36 -0.24 5.08 0.36
C LEU A 36 -1.61 4.83 -0.27
N ALA A 37 -1.80 5.27 -1.51
CA ALA A 37 -3.06 5.05 -2.22
C ALA A 37 -3.33 3.56 -2.42
N VAL A 38 -2.31 2.79 -2.77
CA VAL A 38 -2.44 1.35 -2.92
C VAL A 38 -2.74 0.70 -1.57
N TYR A 39 -2.05 1.14 -0.52
CA TYR A 39 -2.26 0.61 0.83
C TYR A 39 -3.70 0.84 1.29
N ASP A 40 -4.20 2.07 1.11
CA ASP A 40 -5.57 2.39 1.51
C ASP A 40 -6.58 1.55 0.74
N THR A 41 -6.33 1.32 -0.55
CA THR A 41 -7.22 0.51 -1.36
C THR A 41 -7.20 -0.95 -0.90
N ILE A 42 -6.03 -1.47 -0.54
CA ILE A 42 -5.93 -2.83 0.00
C ILE A 42 -6.78 -2.95 1.27
N LYS A 43 -6.66 -1.98 2.17
CA LYS A 43 -7.41 -2.03 3.43
C LYS A 43 -8.91 -1.95 3.18
N GLY A 44 -9.34 -1.10 2.27
CA GLY A 44 -10.75 -1.04 1.90
C GLY A 44 -11.24 -2.31 1.24
N ALA A 45 -10.40 -2.91 0.40
CA ALA A 45 -10.74 -4.15 -0.29
C ALA A 45 -10.85 -5.32 0.70
N GLU A 46 -9.99 -5.36 1.72
CA GLU A 46 -10.10 -6.37 2.77
C GLU A 46 -11.43 -6.25 3.48
N TYR A 47 -11.82 -5.03 3.78
CA TYR A 47 -13.07 -4.77 4.48
C TYR A 47 -14.27 -5.21 3.64
N SER A 48 -14.23 -4.97 2.33
CA SER A 48 -15.33 -5.34 1.43
C SER A 48 -15.17 -6.75 0.85
N GLU A 49 -14.13 -7.46 1.24
CA GLU A 49 -13.84 -8.84 0.81
C GLU A 49 -13.59 -8.94 -0.69
N ASP A 50 -13.00 -7.90 -1.26
CA ASP A 50 -12.57 -7.91 -2.67
C ASP A 50 -11.15 -8.44 -2.75
N TYR A 51 -11.02 -9.76 -2.71
CA TYR A 51 -9.72 -10.38 -2.60
C TYR A 51 -8.87 -10.30 -3.86
N ASP A 52 -9.48 -10.06 -5.02
CA ASP A 52 -8.71 -9.80 -6.23
C ASP A 52 -7.93 -8.51 -6.12
N LEU A 53 -8.58 -7.45 -5.61
CA LEU A 53 -7.87 -6.19 -5.39
C LEU A 53 -6.81 -6.34 -4.33
N VAL A 54 -7.11 -7.07 -3.26
CA VAL A 54 -6.13 -7.31 -2.19
C VAL A 54 -4.89 -7.97 -2.78
N ARG A 55 -5.08 -9.02 -3.58
CA ARG A 55 -3.96 -9.75 -4.16
C ARG A 55 -3.11 -8.86 -5.05
N LYS A 56 -3.77 -8.07 -5.91
CA LYS A 56 -3.05 -7.18 -6.82
C LYS A 56 -2.22 -6.16 -6.06
N GLY A 57 -2.80 -5.61 -5.00
CA GLY A 57 -2.10 -4.63 -4.18
C GLY A 57 -0.92 -5.25 -3.45
N LEU A 58 -1.11 -6.44 -2.89
CA LEU A 58 -0.03 -7.13 -2.19
C LEU A 58 1.11 -7.48 -3.13
N ASP A 59 0.79 -7.98 -4.33
CA ASP A 59 1.83 -8.28 -5.33
C ASP A 59 2.62 -7.04 -5.68
N TRP A 60 1.93 -5.91 -5.83
CA TRP A 60 2.59 -4.65 -6.14
C TRP A 60 3.56 -4.24 -5.01
N PHE A 61 3.12 -4.37 -3.76
CA PHE A 61 3.98 -4.04 -2.62
C PHE A 61 5.19 -4.96 -2.55
N MET A 62 5.00 -6.24 -2.79
CA MET A 62 6.12 -7.17 -2.77
C MET A 62 7.15 -6.84 -3.83
N GLU A 63 6.72 -6.31 -4.95
CA GLU A 63 7.62 -5.97 -6.04
C GLU A 63 8.30 -4.62 -5.84
N TYR A 64 7.54 -3.61 -5.44
CA TYR A 64 8.05 -2.23 -5.43
C TYR A 64 8.38 -1.72 -4.04
N GLU A 65 7.77 -2.28 -3.00
CA GLU A 65 7.97 -1.83 -1.62
C GLU A 65 8.07 -3.03 -0.70
N PRO A 66 9.06 -3.91 -0.91
CA PRO A 66 9.12 -5.15 -0.12
C PRO A 66 9.29 -4.91 1.37
N GLU A 67 10.04 -3.88 1.78
CA GLU A 67 10.21 -3.59 3.20
C GLU A 67 8.90 -3.11 3.82
N ALA A 68 8.17 -2.26 3.10
CA ALA A 68 6.88 -1.80 3.58
C ALA A 68 5.90 -2.96 3.68
N TYR A 69 5.95 -3.88 2.73
CA TYR A 69 5.11 -5.07 2.78
C TYR A 69 5.37 -5.86 4.06
N MET A 70 6.64 -6.07 4.39
CA MET A 70 7.00 -6.85 5.57
C MET A 70 6.59 -6.17 6.87
N VAL A 71 6.65 -4.84 6.91
CA VAL A 71 6.29 -4.09 8.10
C VAL A 71 4.78 -3.95 8.24
N LEU A 72 4.08 -3.67 7.16
CA LEU A 72 2.69 -3.24 7.22
C LEU A 72 1.68 -4.30 6.79
N LEU A 73 2.06 -5.21 5.92
CA LEU A 73 1.11 -6.09 5.27
C LEU A 73 1.42 -7.58 5.43
N ASP A 74 2.57 -7.91 5.97
CA ASP A 74 2.94 -9.31 6.15
C ASP A 74 2.26 -9.92 7.37
#